data_64b03147b5af69a0ccf9833b57364139
#
_entry.id   64b03147b5af69a0ccf9833b57364139
#
_cell.length_a   1.000
_cell.length_b   1.000
_cell.length_c   1.000
_cell.angle_alpha   90.00
_cell.angle_beta   90.00
_cell.angle_gamma   90.00
#
_symmetry.space_group_name_H-M   'P 1'
#
loop_
_entity.id
_entity.type
_entity.pdbx_description
1 polymer ?
#
loop_
_entity_poly.entity_id
_entity_poly.type
_entity_poly.pdbx_seq_one_letter_code
_entity_poly.pdbx_strand_id
1 'polypeptide(L)'
;MKKKFYFISYFLVILIIYISFGIFGIFEINNYKELLFKNRTDLEFHKNYSDKIHHLRDVNKLNSDNNNYLFSEIIFNDNFKKTILLQGDSWIEDISNIKNSELFVKNFGKNNKINIYNAGITSFAPSVMHAQFKILKKDFNIFPEILIIHLDQTDIGDESCRYKHNKIYSSNGDLIRVQREKFTRATYDYSKIYLYSELYLSNNLLKILKFPYLKTQYFIKRNFNLVNQIQQKGLKLRNDSKCGFYQIQKELMNYDYSSKVNFQKSLTEYLEFLSYEKNLEKIYLTSFPHLNNLKNIYEVNISEYIDEVLVPFDNKRFKHINMSKMDFSSVKIESIYRENDVASHLNDYYHKDLFLKEILSKINK
;
A
#
# COMPACT_ATOMS: atom_id res chain seq x y z
N MET A 1 -26.10 58.85 10.40
CA MET A 1 -25.55 58.20 11.60
C MET A 1 -26.14 56.83 11.89
N LYS A 2 -27.45 56.62 11.94
CA LYS A 2 -28.10 55.32 12.27
C LYS A 2 -27.64 54.16 11.40
N LYS A 3 -27.54 54.30 10.06
CA LYS A 3 -27.10 53.19 9.16
C LYS A 3 -25.67 52.74 9.43
N LYS A 4 -24.73 53.61 9.76
CA LYS A 4 -23.35 53.25 10.11
C LYS A 4 -23.29 52.50 11.46
N PHE A 5 -24.13 52.87 12.42
CA PHE A 5 -24.20 52.18 13.71
C PHE A 5 -24.71 50.76 13.54
N TYR A 6 -25.76 50.53 12.75
CA TYR A 6 -26.25 49.18 12.49
C TYR A 6 -25.18 48.32 11.77
N PHE A 7 -24.46 48.86 10.80
CA PHE A 7 -23.39 48.12 10.12
C PHE A 7 -22.28 47.70 11.09
N ILE A 8 -21.84 48.61 11.97
CA ILE A 8 -20.81 48.31 12.97
C ILE A 8 -21.32 47.26 13.97
N SER A 9 -22.57 47.37 14.43
CA SER A 9 -23.17 46.39 15.33
C SER A 9 -23.25 44.98 14.70
N TYR A 10 -23.68 44.90 13.44
CA TYR A 10 -23.70 43.61 12.70
C TYR A 10 -22.31 43.04 12.52
N PHE A 11 -21.32 43.85 12.21
CA PHE A 11 -19.95 43.38 12.06
C PHE A 11 -19.39 42.86 13.37
N LEU A 12 -19.64 43.54 14.50
CA LEU A 12 -19.22 43.09 15.83
C LEU A 12 -19.89 41.78 16.23
N VAL A 13 -21.16 41.59 15.95
CA VAL A 13 -21.86 40.32 16.24
C VAL A 13 -21.25 39.17 15.43
N ILE A 14 -21.02 39.38 14.13
CA ILE A 14 -20.38 38.37 13.28
C ILE A 14 -18.96 38.04 13.79
N LEU A 15 -18.20 39.04 14.19
CA LEU A 15 -16.85 38.86 14.72
C LEU A 15 -16.86 38.06 16.04
N ILE A 16 -17.81 38.37 16.94
CA ILE A 16 -17.98 37.63 18.20
C ILE A 16 -18.33 36.17 17.94
N ILE A 17 -19.27 35.91 17.02
CA ILE A 17 -19.65 34.55 16.62
C ILE A 17 -18.43 33.81 16.04
N TYR A 18 -17.67 34.45 15.17
CA TYR A 18 -16.48 33.89 14.54
C TYR A 18 -15.42 33.51 15.60
N ILE A 19 -15.10 34.42 16.51
CA ILE A 19 -14.13 34.20 17.60
C ILE A 19 -14.62 33.09 18.55
N SER A 20 -15.90 33.10 18.94
CA SER A 20 -16.48 32.07 19.80
C SER A 20 -16.39 30.67 19.17
N PHE A 21 -16.65 30.59 17.86
CA PHE A 21 -16.50 29.36 17.11
C PHE A 21 -15.04 28.90 17.01
N GLY A 22 -14.10 29.84 16.89
CA GLY A 22 -12.67 29.57 16.95
C GLY A 22 -12.19 29.04 18.32
N ILE A 23 -12.71 29.62 19.42
CA ILE A 23 -12.44 29.15 20.79
C ILE A 23 -12.98 27.74 20.99
N PHE A 24 -14.22 27.47 20.54
CA PHE A 24 -14.77 26.11 20.54
C PHE A 24 -13.87 25.13 19.78
N GLY A 25 -13.30 25.57 18.67
CA GLY A 25 -12.35 24.78 17.90
C GLY A 25 -11.10 24.35 18.66
N ILE A 26 -10.59 25.17 19.58
CA ILE A 26 -9.47 24.81 20.44
C ILE A 26 -9.85 23.62 21.35
N PHE A 27 -11.05 23.67 21.95
CA PHE A 27 -11.53 22.56 22.77
C PHE A 27 -11.74 21.29 21.95
N GLU A 28 -12.35 21.41 20.76
CA GLU A 28 -12.53 20.28 19.86
C GLU A 28 -11.19 19.64 19.47
N ILE A 29 -10.17 20.45 19.12
CA ILE A 29 -8.84 19.97 18.76
C ILE A 29 -8.16 19.30 19.97
N ASN A 30 -8.24 19.87 21.15
CA ASN A 30 -7.62 19.32 22.36
C ASN A 30 -8.25 18.00 22.80
N ASN A 31 -9.56 17.82 22.64
CA ASN A 31 -10.25 16.55 22.93
C ASN A 31 -9.83 15.41 21.99
N TYR A 32 -9.29 15.74 20.81
CA TYR A 32 -8.76 14.76 19.85
C TYR A 32 -7.23 14.64 19.90
N LYS A 33 -6.59 15.13 20.97
CA LYS A 33 -5.12 15.24 21.06
C LYS A 33 -4.39 13.93 20.79
N GLU A 34 -4.82 12.82 21.39
CA GLU A 34 -4.19 11.50 21.20
C GLU A 34 -4.38 10.99 19.77
N LEU A 35 -5.59 11.11 19.24
CA LEU A 35 -5.90 10.75 17.86
C LEU A 35 -5.11 11.61 16.87
N LEU A 36 -4.94 12.90 17.18
CA LEU A 36 -4.18 13.83 16.35
C LEU A 36 -2.67 13.59 16.43
N PHE A 37 -2.15 13.14 17.56
CA PHE A 37 -0.73 12.82 17.69
C PHE A 37 -0.36 11.60 16.84
N LYS A 38 -1.18 10.54 16.90
CA LYS A 38 -1.05 9.39 16.01
C LYS A 38 -1.17 9.80 14.55
N ASN A 39 -2.19 10.58 14.21
CA ASN A 39 -2.45 11.04 12.85
C ASN A 39 -1.44 12.10 12.33
N ARG A 40 -0.70 12.77 13.21
CA ARG A 40 0.36 13.72 12.82
C ARG A 40 1.55 12.99 12.20
N THR A 41 2.00 11.92 12.84
CA THR A 41 3.06 11.08 12.29
C THR A 41 2.63 10.54 10.92
N ASP A 42 1.37 10.14 10.79
CA ASP A 42 0.73 9.72 9.56
C ASP A 42 0.79 10.82 8.48
N LEU A 43 0.44 12.05 8.87
CA LEU A 43 0.39 13.17 7.94
C LEU A 43 1.79 13.56 7.45
N GLU A 44 2.77 13.62 8.33
CA GLU A 44 4.16 13.91 7.96
C GLU A 44 4.71 12.82 7.03
N PHE A 45 4.40 11.56 7.32
CA PHE A 45 4.77 10.45 6.47
C PHE A 45 4.11 10.54 5.09
N HIS A 46 2.81 10.82 5.05
CA HIS A 46 2.10 11.06 3.80
C HIS A 46 2.64 12.25 3.02
N LYS A 47 2.99 13.36 3.67
CA LYS A 47 3.63 14.52 3.01
C LYS A 47 4.95 14.13 2.36
N ASN A 48 5.75 13.31 3.03
CA ASN A 48 7.08 12.93 2.56
C ASN A 48 7.04 11.87 1.44
N TYR A 49 6.02 11.01 1.41
CA TYR A 49 5.98 9.85 0.53
C TYR A 49 4.84 9.84 -0.49
N SER A 50 3.82 10.71 -0.36
CA SER A 50 2.67 10.75 -1.29
C SER A 50 3.03 11.00 -2.76
N ASP A 51 4.15 11.68 -3.00
CA ASP A 51 4.66 11.94 -4.35
C ASP A 51 5.67 10.88 -4.82
N LYS A 52 6.18 10.02 -3.92
CA LYS A 52 7.19 9.01 -4.22
C LYS A 52 6.58 7.63 -4.47
N ILE A 53 5.48 7.31 -3.78
CA ILE A 53 4.82 6.02 -3.85
C ILE A 53 3.30 6.18 -3.93
N HIS A 54 2.63 5.30 -4.66
CA HIS A 54 1.21 5.43 -5.00
C HIS A 54 0.30 5.48 -3.77
N HIS A 55 0.50 4.61 -2.80
CA HIS A 55 -0.23 4.58 -1.53
C HIS A 55 0.60 3.92 -0.43
N LEU A 56 0.12 4.00 0.79
CA LEU A 56 0.74 3.51 2.00
C LEU A 56 -0.20 2.51 2.67
N ARG A 57 0.30 1.77 3.65
CA ARG A 57 -0.53 0.91 4.50
C ARG A 57 -1.67 1.70 5.13
N ASP A 58 -2.79 1.02 5.32
CA ASP A 58 -3.90 1.57 6.09
C ASP A 58 -3.51 1.70 7.57
N VAL A 59 -3.65 2.91 8.10
CA VAL A 59 -3.37 3.23 9.52
C VAL A 59 -4.11 2.31 10.48
N ASN A 60 -5.35 1.93 10.13
CA ASN A 60 -6.17 1.08 10.96
C ASN A 60 -5.64 -0.36 11.08
N LYS A 61 -4.74 -0.75 10.20
CA LYS A 61 -4.07 -2.06 10.21
C LYS A 61 -2.73 -2.06 10.96
N LEU A 62 -2.29 -0.92 11.48
CA LEU A 62 -1.02 -0.80 12.21
C LEU A 62 -1.22 -1.18 13.69
N ASN A 63 -0.91 -2.41 14.04
CA ASN A 63 -1.20 -2.97 15.37
C ASN A 63 -0.06 -2.86 16.40
N SER A 64 1.14 -2.40 16.01
CA SER A 64 2.30 -2.34 16.92
C SER A 64 3.13 -1.07 16.75
N ASP A 65 3.91 -0.73 17.77
CA ASP A 65 4.81 0.43 17.79
C ASP A 65 5.93 0.34 16.73
N ASN A 66 6.21 -0.88 16.24
CA ASN A 66 7.25 -1.16 15.23
C ASN A 66 6.72 -1.17 13.79
N ASN A 67 5.46 -0.79 13.58
CA ASN A 67 4.87 -0.73 12.25
C ASN A 67 4.97 0.69 11.69
N ASN A 68 5.47 0.75 10.46
CA ASN A 68 5.49 1.99 9.71
C ASN A 68 4.63 1.82 8.44
N TYR A 69 4.31 2.91 7.76
CA TYR A 69 3.43 2.92 6.60
C TYR A 69 3.95 2.19 5.38
N LEU A 70 5.26 1.89 5.35
CA LEU A 70 5.91 1.20 4.23
C LEU A 70 6.35 -0.22 4.57
N PHE A 71 6.53 -0.53 5.85
CA PHE A 71 6.95 -1.85 6.30
C PHE A 71 6.63 -2.07 7.78
N SER A 72 6.75 -3.29 8.26
CA SER A 72 6.80 -3.64 9.68
C SER A 72 8.02 -4.50 9.98
N GLU A 73 8.57 -4.31 11.15
CA GLU A 73 9.63 -5.16 11.69
C GLU A 73 8.99 -6.39 12.33
N ILE A 74 9.10 -7.55 11.69
CA ILE A 74 8.63 -8.81 12.28
C ILE A 74 9.59 -9.26 13.38
N ILE A 75 10.88 -9.18 13.10
CA ILE A 75 11.94 -9.38 14.06
C ILE A 75 13.19 -8.61 13.65
N PHE A 76 13.77 -7.90 14.60
CA PHE A 76 15.03 -7.20 14.44
C PHE A 76 15.93 -7.44 15.66
N ASN A 77 17.21 -7.70 15.41
CA ASN A 77 18.25 -7.79 16.41
C ASN A 77 19.60 -7.44 15.76
N ASP A 78 20.31 -6.48 16.32
CA ASP A 78 21.61 -6.01 15.81
C ASP A 78 22.67 -7.12 15.71
N ASN A 79 22.53 -8.19 16.48
CA ASN A 79 23.45 -9.34 16.44
C ASN A 79 23.14 -10.32 15.28
N PHE A 80 22.03 -10.14 14.56
CA PHE A 80 21.69 -10.98 13.43
C PHE A 80 22.41 -10.42 12.18
N LYS A 81 23.04 -11.34 11.42
CA LYS A 81 23.89 -10.95 10.28
C LYS A 81 23.16 -10.91 8.96
N LYS A 82 22.00 -11.55 8.86
CA LYS A 82 21.22 -11.61 7.62
C LYS A 82 19.88 -10.93 7.79
N THR A 83 19.43 -10.35 6.71
CA THR A 83 18.15 -9.65 6.62
C THR A 83 17.34 -10.18 5.45
N ILE A 84 16.09 -10.54 5.73
CA ILE A 84 15.08 -10.86 4.72
C ILE A 84 14.12 -9.69 4.60
N LEU A 85 13.87 -9.24 3.38
CA LEU A 85 12.79 -8.33 3.05
C LEU A 85 11.69 -9.11 2.32
N LEU A 86 10.48 -9.05 2.85
CA LEU A 86 9.28 -9.59 2.22
C LEU A 86 8.54 -8.45 1.52
N GLN A 87 8.37 -8.53 0.21
CA GLN A 87 7.56 -7.60 -0.57
C GLN A 87 6.43 -8.34 -1.28
N GLY A 88 5.36 -7.64 -1.50
CA GLY A 88 4.16 -8.15 -2.16
C GLY A 88 2.98 -7.25 -1.86
N ASP A 89 1.84 -7.72 -2.19
CA ASP A 89 0.55 -7.09 -1.97
C ASP A 89 -0.07 -7.47 -0.61
N SER A 90 -1.39 -7.61 -0.57
CA SER A 90 -2.15 -8.01 0.61
C SER A 90 -1.79 -9.40 1.16
N TRP A 91 -1.28 -10.31 0.35
CA TRP A 91 -0.82 -11.62 0.81
C TRP A 91 0.37 -11.51 1.77
N ILE A 92 1.32 -10.65 1.45
CA ILE A 92 2.47 -10.39 2.32
C ILE A 92 2.08 -9.46 3.49
N GLU A 93 1.21 -8.47 3.24
CA GLU A 93 0.67 -7.60 4.31
C GLU A 93 0.01 -8.44 5.41
N ASP A 94 -0.71 -9.49 5.04
CA ASP A 94 -1.41 -10.40 5.96
C ASP A 94 -0.49 -11.17 6.92
N ILE A 95 0.80 -11.28 6.64
CA ILE A 95 1.77 -11.83 7.61
C ILE A 95 1.73 -11.03 8.92
N SER A 96 1.62 -9.70 8.85
CA SER A 96 1.53 -8.83 10.04
C SER A 96 0.11 -8.73 10.61
N ASN A 97 -0.92 -9.07 9.83
CA ASN A 97 -2.32 -8.99 10.24
C ASN A 97 -2.83 -10.30 10.87
N ILE A 98 -2.25 -11.45 10.50
CA ILE A 98 -2.62 -12.78 10.99
C ILE A 98 -1.65 -13.21 12.08
N LYS A 99 -2.09 -13.19 13.33
CA LYS A 99 -1.25 -13.48 14.51
C LYS A 99 -0.42 -14.78 14.39
N ASN A 100 -1.01 -15.85 13.87
CA ASN A 100 -0.31 -17.13 13.73
C ASN A 100 0.76 -17.08 12.62
N SER A 101 0.54 -16.33 11.57
CA SER A 101 1.50 -16.10 10.48
C SER A 101 2.66 -15.23 10.94
N GLU A 102 2.39 -14.15 11.65
CA GLU A 102 3.42 -13.29 12.23
C GLU A 102 4.31 -14.08 13.21
N LEU A 103 3.69 -14.83 14.15
CA LEU A 103 4.43 -15.62 15.12
C LEU A 103 5.29 -16.71 14.44
N PHE A 104 4.78 -17.33 13.37
CA PHE A 104 5.52 -18.32 12.60
C PHE A 104 6.77 -17.74 11.95
N VAL A 105 6.63 -16.60 11.27
CA VAL A 105 7.74 -15.89 10.63
C VAL A 105 8.73 -15.37 11.67
N LYS A 106 8.24 -14.83 12.79
CA LYS A 106 9.07 -14.36 13.91
C LYS A 106 9.92 -15.49 14.52
N ASN A 107 9.31 -16.66 14.75
CA ASN A 107 10.04 -17.84 15.25
C ASN A 107 11.08 -18.33 14.25
N PHE A 108 10.76 -18.33 12.95
CA PHE A 108 11.72 -18.66 11.90
C PHE A 108 12.94 -17.73 11.95
N GLY A 109 12.72 -16.40 11.97
CA GLY A 109 13.80 -15.42 12.07
C GLY A 109 14.65 -15.59 13.31
N LYS A 110 14.01 -15.81 14.49
CA LYS A 110 14.70 -16.05 15.75
C LYS A 110 15.58 -17.31 15.72
N ASN A 111 15.04 -18.41 15.24
CA ASN A 111 15.75 -19.69 15.21
C ASN A 111 16.95 -19.68 14.25
N ASN A 112 16.85 -18.93 13.15
CA ASN A 112 17.89 -18.83 12.13
C ASN A 112 18.79 -17.58 12.32
N LYS A 113 18.53 -16.74 13.33
CA LYS A 113 19.23 -15.46 13.58
C LYS A 113 19.20 -14.54 12.37
N ILE A 114 17.99 -14.30 11.83
CA ILE A 114 17.73 -13.51 10.64
C ILE A 114 16.77 -12.39 10.99
N ASN A 115 17.09 -11.15 10.60
CA ASN A 115 16.17 -10.03 10.65
C ASN A 115 15.14 -10.14 9.54
N ILE A 116 13.87 -9.84 9.82
CA ILE A 116 12.80 -9.94 8.84
C ILE A 116 11.94 -8.69 8.86
N TYR A 117 11.86 -8.04 7.71
CA TYR A 117 10.99 -6.91 7.44
C TYR A 117 9.85 -7.35 6.51
N ASN A 118 8.63 -6.99 6.87
CA ASN A 118 7.45 -7.17 6.03
C ASN A 118 7.08 -5.84 5.37
N ALA A 119 7.30 -5.74 4.08
CA ALA A 119 6.97 -4.60 3.25
C ALA A 119 5.78 -4.86 2.30
N GLY A 120 4.97 -5.87 2.60
CA GLY A 120 3.71 -6.11 1.88
C GLY A 120 2.71 -4.98 2.12
N ILE A 121 2.06 -4.53 1.06
CA ILE A 121 1.01 -3.49 1.11
C ILE A 121 -0.04 -3.85 0.07
N THR A 122 -1.30 -3.90 0.51
CA THR A 122 -2.45 -4.23 -0.36
C THR A 122 -2.34 -3.59 -1.74
N SER A 123 -2.51 -4.39 -2.79
CA SER A 123 -2.46 -3.98 -4.20
C SER A 123 -1.09 -3.46 -4.68
N PHE A 124 0.00 -3.70 -3.98
CA PHE A 124 1.32 -3.42 -4.54
C PHE A 124 1.64 -4.43 -5.64
N ALA A 125 2.20 -3.94 -6.75
CA ALA A 125 2.62 -4.69 -7.91
C ALA A 125 4.06 -4.28 -8.29
N PRO A 126 4.74 -4.96 -9.21
CA PRO A 126 6.18 -4.81 -9.45
C PRO A 126 6.71 -3.37 -9.51
N SER A 127 6.02 -2.45 -10.21
CA SER A 127 6.50 -1.07 -10.31
C SER A 127 6.45 -0.31 -8.98
N VAL A 128 5.45 -0.56 -8.15
CA VAL A 128 5.33 0.09 -6.82
C VAL A 128 6.30 -0.56 -5.84
N MET A 129 6.47 -1.89 -5.88
CA MET A 129 7.49 -2.61 -5.10
C MET A 129 8.90 -2.11 -5.44
N HIS A 130 9.20 -1.85 -6.72
CA HIS A 130 10.46 -1.26 -7.15
C HIS A 130 10.68 0.13 -6.52
N ALA A 131 9.68 1.01 -6.58
CA ALA A 131 9.76 2.33 -5.96
C ALA A 131 9.90 2.23 -4.43
N GLN A 132 9.18 1.31 -3.79
CA GLN A 132 9.26 1.03 -2.36
C GLN A 132 10.67 0.56 -1.95
N PHE A 133 11.26 -0.39 -2.68
CA PHE A 133 12.61 -0.88 -2.40
C PHE A 133 13.64 0.23 -2.38
N LYS A 134 13.59 1.16 -3.35
CA LYS A 134 14.45 2.34 -3.38
C LYS A 134 14.28 3.23 -2.14
N ILE A 135 13.05 3.43 -1.69
CA ILE A 135 12.74 4.20 -0.49
C ILE A 135 13.28 3.49 0.76
N LEU A 136 13.01 2.19 0.91
CA LEU A 136 13.46 1.40 2.06
C LEU A 136 14.97 1.42 2.19
N LYS A 137 15.69 1.28 1.07
CA LYS A 137 17.14 1.35 1.05
C LYS A 137 17.67 2.75 1.40
N LYS A 138 17.10 3.80 0.77
CA LYS A 138 17.63 5.17 0.88
C LYS A 138 17.25 5.85 2.18
N ASP A 139 15.99 5.74 2.59
CA ASP A 139 15.43 6.55 3.67
C ASP A 139 15.39 5.77 5.01
N PHE A 140 15.46 4.42 4.97
CA PHE A 140 15.40 3.55 6.16
C PHE A 140 16.64 2.68 6.35
N ASN A 141 17.63 2.74 5.47
CA ASN A 141 18.86 1.94 5.52
C ASN A 141 18.61 0.42 5.59
N ILE A 142 17.55 -0.05 4.94
CA ILE A 142 17.25 -1.49 4.85
C ILE A 142 17.98 -2.07 3.63
N PHE A 143 19.00 -2.90 3.89
CA PHE A 143 19.84 -3.57 2.90
C PHE A 143 19.71 -5.07 3.05
N PRO A 144 18.70 -5.71 2.43
CA PRO A 144 18.49 -7.14 2.60
C PRO A 144 19.52 -7.96 1.83
N GLU A 145 19.91 -9.12 2.37
CA GLU A 145 20.65 -10.16 1.66
C GLU A 145 19.69 -11.08 0.90
N ILE A 146 18.47 -11.22 1.39
CA ILE A 146 17.44 -12.05 0.78
C ILE A 146 16.20 -11.20 0.55
N LEU A 147 15.71 -11.20 -0.69
CA LEU A 147 14.46 -10.55 -1.06
C LEU A 147 13.45 -11.62 -1.51
N ILE A 148 12.26 -11.56 -0.93
CA ILE A 148 11.12 -12.39 -1.33
C ILE A 148 10.06 -11.46 -1.89
N ILE A 149 9.67 -11.68 -3.14
CA ILE A 149 8.65 -10.92 -3.86
C ILE A 149 7.49 -11.87 -4.13
N HIS A 150 6.36 -11.63 -3.49
CA HIS A 150 5.12 -12.34 -3.83
C HIS A 150 4.38 -11.58 -4.91
N LEU A 151 3.94 -12.32 -5.92
CA LEU A 151 3.17 -11.83 -7.04
C LEU A 151 1.91 -12.69 -7.18
N ASP A 152 0.77 -12.05 -7.21
CA ASP A 152 -0.51 -12.71 -7.39
C ASP A 152 -1.21 -12.33 -8.71
N GLN A 153 -2.30 -13.00 -9.01
CA GLN A 153 -3.05 -12.81 -10.25
C GLN A 153 -3.55 -11.37 -10.43
N THR A 154 -3.78 -10.63 -9.33
CA THR A 154 -4.30 -9.26 -9.37
C THR A 154 -3.26 -8.23 -9.80
N ASP A 155 -1.97 -8.54 -9.64
CA ASP A 155 -0.85 -7.66 -10.01
C ASP A 155 -0.82 -7.31 -11.50
N ILE A 156 -1.29 -8.23 -12.35
CA ILE A 156 -1.38 -8.00 -13.80
C ILE A 156 -2.33 -6.83 -14.09
N GLY A 157 -3.48 -6.81 -13.42
CA GLY A 157 -4.45 -5.73 -13.54
C GLY A 157 -3.97 -4.43 -12.90
N ASP A 158 -3.35 -4.52 -11.73
CA ASP A 158 -2.82 -3.36 -11.04
C ASP A 158 -1.73 -2.65 -11.87
N GLU A 159 -0.82 -3.38 -12.50
CA GLU A 159 0.17 -2.81 -13.41
C GLU A 159 -0.44 -2.16 -14.64
N SER A 160 -1.42 -2.81 -15.25
CA SER A 160 -2.02 -2.36 -16.51
C SER A 160 -2.99 -1.20 -16.34
N CYS A 161 -3.66 -1.14 -15.20
CA CYS A 161 -4.77 -0.24 -14.96
C CYS A 161 -4.45 0.83 -13.90
N ARG A 162 -3.99 0.39 -12.74
CA ARG A 162 -3.79 1.31 -11.61
C ARG A 162 -2.50 2.13 -11.74
N TYR A 163 -1.42 1.50 -12.17
CA TYR A 163 -0.09 2.13 -12.14
C TYR A 163 0.39 2.63 -13.49
N LYS A 164 -0.17 2.18 -14.60
CA LYS A 164 0.28 2.49 -15.96
C LYS A 164 0.56 3.98 -16.20
N HIS A 165 -0.33 4.86 -15.73
CA HIS A 165 -0.24 6.30 -15.95
C HIS A 165 0.39 7.07 -14.78
N ASN A 166 0.79 6.37 -13.72
CA ASN A 166 1.34 6.96 -12.50
C ASN A 166 2.85 6.78 -12.37
N LYS A 167 3.46 6.03 -13.29
CA LYS A 167 4.91 5.81 -13.35
C LYS A 167 5.62 7.05 -13.87
N ILE A 168 6.67 7.46 -13.17
CA ILE A 168 7.54 8.58 -13.56
C ILE A 168 8.94 8.02 -13.78
N TYR A 169 9.47 8.26 -14.97
CA TYR A 169 10.79 7.80 -15.38
C TYR A 169 11.76 8.96 -15.47
N SER A 170 13.05 8.67 -15.29
CA SER A 170 14.15 9.60 -15.57
C SER A 170 14.34 9.77 -17.09
N SER A 171 15.20 10.70 -17.48
CA SER A 171 15.64 10.85 -18.88
C SER A 171 16.34 9.60 -19.43
N ASN A 172 16.92 8.79 -18.55
CA ASN A 172 17.60 7.55 -18.90
C ASN A 172 16.66 6.32 -18.94
N GLY A 173 15.36 6.51 -18.68
CA GLY A 173 14.38 5.43 -18.67
C GLY A 173 14.25 4.70 -17.33
N ASP A 174 14.97 5.08 -16.28
CA ASP A 174 14.85 4.45 -14.96
C ASP A 174 13.57 4.88 -14.24
N LEU A 175 12.86 3.94 -13.66
CA LEU A 175 11.70 4.26 -12.83
C LEU A 175 12.14 5.06 -11.60
N ILE A 176 11.71 6.32 -11.51
CA ILE A 176 11.98 7.19 -10.33
C ILE A 176 10.98 6.93 -9.22
N ARG A 177 9.68 6.87 -9.57
CA ARG A 177 8.58 6.78 -8.61
C ARG A 177 7.29 6.35 -9.29
N VAL A 178 6.34 5.88 -8.47
CA VAL A 178 4.95 5.67 -8.88
C VAL A 178 4.10 6.60 -8.02
N GLN A 179 3.68 7.72 -8.59
CA GLN A 179 2.97 8.75 -7.83
C GLN A 179 1.51 8.39 -7.58
N ARG A 180 0.99 9.00 -6.54
CA ARG A 180 -0.40 8.86 -6.15
C ARG A 180 -1.35 9.49 -7.17
N GLU A 181 -2.49 8.89 -7.39
CA GLU A 181 -3.54 9.48 -8.22
C GLU A 181 -4.03 10.80 -7.64
N LYS A 182 -4.21 11.79 -8.50
CA LYS A 182 -4.60 13.17 -8.10
C LYS A 182 -5.92 13.19 -7.31
N PHE A 183 -6.90 12.37 -7.67
CA PHE A 183 -8.20 12.35 -6.98
C PHE A 183 -8.09 11.72 -5.58
N THR A 184 -7.22 10.74 -5.38
CA THR A 184 -6.95 10.13 -4.06
C THR A 184 -6.30 11.14 -3.12
N ARG A 185 -5.36 11.95 -3.64
CA ARG A 185 -4.73 13.05 -2.91
C ARG A 185 -5.78 14.08 -2.50
N ALA A 186 -6.65 14.51 -3.43
CA ALA A 186 -7.71 15.46 -3.12
C ALA A 186 -8.68 14.94 -2.04
N THR A 187 -9.02 13.65 -2.09
CA THR A 187 -9.88 13.03 -1.06
C THR A 187 -9.24 13.05 0.33
N TYR A 188 -7.94 12.79 0.39
CA TYR A 188 -7.18 12.85 1.64
C TYR A 188 -7.05 14.29 2.17
N ASP A 189 -6.73 15.26 1.29
CA ASP A 189 -6.56 16.66 1.65
C ASP A 189 -7.85 17.31 2.21
N TYR A 190 -9.01 16.68 1.99
CA TYR A 190 -10.30 17.07 2.53
C TYR A 190 -10.76 16.22 3.73
N SER A 191 -9.90 15.34 4.23
CA SER A 191 -10.23 14.54 5.40
C SER A 191 -10.30 15.41 6.66
N LYS A 192 -11.14 14.99 7.63
CA LYS A 192 -11.24 15.64 8.94
C LYS A 192 -9.89 15.63 9.68
N ILE A 193 -9.10 14.60 9.44
CA ILE A 193 -7.77 14.40 10.01
C ILE A 193 -6.80 15.50 9.55
N TYR A 194 -6.80 15.79 8.25
CA TYR A 194 -5.97 16.85 7.68
C TYR A 194 -6.29 18.22 8.31
N LEU A 195 -7.57 18.52 8.42
CA LEU A 195 -8.04 19.77 9.03
C LEU A 195 -7.49 19.96 10.45
N TYR A 196 -7.61 18.93 11.29
CA TYR A 196 -7.19 19.04 12.69
C TYR A 196 -5.67 19.01 12.87
N SER A 197 -4.94 18.25 12.06
CA SER A 197 -3.49 18.17 12.17
C SER A 197 -2.78 19.46 11.77
N GLU A 198 -3.28 20.17 10.75
CA GLU A 198 -2.79 21.50 10.39
C GLU A 198 -2.98 22.52 11.52
N LEU A 199 -4.14 22.45 12.20
CA LEU A 199 -4.47 23.36 13.28
C LEU A 199 -3.75 23.04 14.59
N TYR A 200 -3.48 21.75 14.85
CA TYR A 200 -2.85 21.30 16.10
C TYR A 200 -1.48 21.95 16.32
N LEU A 201 -0.70 22.11 15.25
CA LEU A 201 0.65 22.72 15.29
C LEU A 201 0.62 24.26 15.37
N SER A 202 -0.53 24.87 15.13
CA SER A 202 -0.66 26.33 15.15
C SER A 202 -0.75 26.83 16.61
N ASN A 203 -0.30 28.06 16.86
CA ASN A 203 -0.57 28.71 18.13
C ASN A 203 -2.08 28.96 18.32
N ASN A 204 -2.53 29.22 19.55
CA ASN A 204 -3.94 29.37 19.87
C ASN A 204 -4.64 30.50 19.09
N LEU A 205 -3.95 31.59 18.83
CA LEU A 205 -4.49 32.70 18.02
C LEU A 205 -4.76 32.26 16.59
N LEU A 206 -3.82 31.56 15.97
CA LEU A 206 -3.99 31.02 14.63
C LEU A 206 -5.08 29.94 14.57
N LYS A 207 -5.24 29.14 15.65
CA LYS A 207 -6.36 28.20 15.76
C LYS A 207 -7.70 28.91 15.75
N ILE A 208 -7.85 29.96 16.56
CA ILE A 208 -9.07 30.78 16.61
C ILE A 208 -9.42 31.35 15.25
N LEU A 209 -8.43 31.88 14.56
CA LEU A 209 -8.65 32.54 13.25
C LEU A 209 -8.89 31.55 12.11
N LYS A 210 -8.14 30.44 12.06
CA LYS A 210 -8.21 29.49 10.95
C LYS A 210 -9.30 28.42 11.10
N PHE A 211 -9.65 28.03 12.32
CA PHE A 211 -10.60 26.95 12.54
C PHE A 211 -11.98 27.20 11.91
N PRO A 212 -12.63 28.36 12.11
CA PRO A 212 -13.92 28.61 11.49
C PRO A 212 -13.86 28.56 9.95
N TYR A 213 -12.83 29.13 9.38
CA TYR A 213 -12.62 29.14 7.93
C TYR A 213 -12.42 27.71 7.38
N LEU A 214 -11.52 26.95 7.95
CA LEU A 214 -11.22 25.58 7.51
C LEU A 214 -12.40 24.63 7.76
N LYS A 215 -13.09 24.77 8.88
CA LYS A 215 -14.30 23.99 9.20
C LYS A 215 -15.43 24.29 8.21
N THR A 216 -15.62 25.55 7.85
CA THR A 216 -16.59 25.96 6.83
C THR A 216 -16.22 25.41 5.46
N GLN A 217 -14.96 25.53 5.04
CA GLN A 217 -14.49 24.92 3.79
C GLN A 217 -14.71 23.39 3.78
N TYR A 218 -14.36 22.71 4.86
CA TYR A 218 -14.58 21.27 4.98
C TYR A 218 -16.07 20.91 4.87
N PHE A 219 -16.93 21.67 5.56
CA PHE A 219 -18.38 21.48 5.52
C PHE A 219 -18.95 21.69 4.12
N ILE A 220 -18.57 22.78 3.45
CA ILE A 220 -18.99 23.08 2.08
C ILE A 220 -18.54 21.95 1.14
N LYS A 221 -17.27 21.59 1.16
CA LYS A 221 -16.72 20.57 0.28
C LYS A 221 -17.37 19.20 0.49
N ARG A 222 -17.68 18.86 1.74
CA ARG A 222 -18.36 17.61 2.09
C ARG A 222 -19.83 17.59 1.68
N ASN A 223 -20.56 18.66 1.94
CA ASN A 223 -22.01 18.72 1.66
C ASN A 223 -22.32 18.93 0.17
N PHE A 224 -21.47 19.65 -0.55
CA PHE A 224 -21.61 19.77 -2.01
C PHE A 224 -21.08 18.55 -2.76
N ASN A 225 -20.84 17.43 -2.08
CA ASN A 225 -20.39 16.17 -2.68
C ASN A 225 -19.12 16.29 -3.53
N LEU A 226 -18.28 17.32 -3.30
CA LEU A 226 -17.06 17.51 -4.08
C LEU A 226 -16.11 16.31 -3.94
N VAL A 227 -16.01 15.74 -2.74
CA VAL A 227 -15.21 14.52 -2.49
C VAL A 227 -15.80 13.35 -3.27
N ASN A 228 -17.12 13.15 -3.20
CA ASN A 228 -17.81 12.11 -3.94
C ASN A 228 -17.71 12.32 -5.46
N GLN A 229 -17.81 13.57 -5.93
CA GLN A 229 -17.64 13.89 -7.35
C GLN A 229 -16.20 13.62 -7.81
N ILE A 230 -15.19 13.93 -6.99
CA ILE A 230 -13.78 13.62 -7.30
C ILE A 230 -13.58 12.12 -7.32
N GLN A 231 -14.14 11.39 -6.35
CA GLN A 231 -14.10 9.92 -6.34
C GLN A 231 -14.83 9.31 -7.53
N GLN A 232 -16.05 9.79 -7.83
CA GLN A 232 -16.82 9.32 -8.98
C GLN A 232 -16.13 9.64 -10.31
N LYS A 233 -15.50 10.83 -10.43
CA LYS A 233 -14.71 11.16 -11.61
C LYS A 233 -13.49 10.27 -11.75
N GLY A 234 -12.81 9.93 -10.65
CA GLY A 234 -11.73 8.97 -10.65
C GLY A 234 -12.18 7.56 -11.00
N LEU A 235 -13.30 7.10 -10.43
CA LEU A 235 -13.94 5.84 -10.79
C LEU A 235 -14.39 5.83 -12.26
N LYS A 236 -14.95 6.93 -12.76
CA LYS A 236 -15.33 7.07 -14.17
C LYS A 236 -14.11 7.00 -15.09
N LEU A 237 -13.02 7.69 -14.76
CA LEU A 237 -11.78 7.61 -15.52
C LEU A 237 -11.20 6.19 -15.54
N ARG A 238 -11.31 5.45 -14.44
CA ARG A 238 -10.96 4.03 -14.39
C ARG A 238 -11.88 3.17 -15.23
N ASN A 239 -13.20 3.42 -15.20
CA ASN A 239 -14.18 2.69 -15.98
C ASN A 239 -14.03 2.98 -17.48
N ASP A 240 -13.82 4.22 -17.87
CA ASP A 240 -13.58 4.63 -19.26
C ASP A 240 -12.27 4.04 -19.82
N SER A 241 -11.31 3.67 -18.95
CA SER A 241 -10.04 3.03 -19.31
C SER A 241 -10.11 1.49 -19.34
N LYS A 242 -11.26 0.87 -19.31
CA LYS A 242 -11.46 -0.58 -19.13
C LYS A 242 -10.91 -1.14 -17.80
N CYS A 243 -10.54 -0.29 -16.86
CA CYS A 243 -9.86 -0.61 -15.63
C CYS A 243 -10.64 -0.21 -14.37
N GLY A 244 -11.97 -0.21 -14.42
CA GLY A 244 -12.82 0.07 -13.26
C GLY A 244 -12.63 -0.95 -12.15
N PHE A 245 -12.68 -0.51 -10.88
CA PHE A 245 -12.49 -1.38 -9.70
C PHE A 245 -13.40 -2.65 -9.74
N TYR A 246 -14.62 -2.55 -10.27
CA TYR A 246 -15.50 -3.71 -10.49
C TYR A 246 -15.15 -4.50 -11.74
N GLN A 247 -14.61 -3.87 -12.76
CA GLN A 247 -14.13 -4.53 -13.96
C GLN A 247 -12.77 -5.20 -13.70
N ILE A 248 -11.90 -4.61 -12.89
CA ILE A 248 -10.71 -5.29 -12.38
C ILE A 248 -11.11 -6.62 -11.76
N GLN A 249 -12.20 -6.69 -10.99
CA GLN A 249 -12.65 -7.94 -10.38
C GLN A 249 -13.25 -8.95 -11.35
N LYS A 250 -13.85 -8.51 -12.47
CA LYS A 250 -14.49 -9.39 -13.46
C LYS A 250 -13.61 -9.68 -14.67
N GLU A 251 -12.74 -8.73 -15.05
CA GLU A 251 -11.86 -8.80 -16.22
C GLU A 251 -10.37 -8.99 -15.85
N LEU A 252 -10.05 -9.02 -14.56
CA LEU A 252 -8.73 -9.43 -14.03
C LEU A 252 -8.28 -10.80 -14.60
N MET A 253 -9.13 -11.37 -15.43
CA MET A 253 -9.09 -12.79 -15.63
C MET A 253 -9.05 -13.22 -17.09
N ASN A 254 -9.40 -12.31 -18.01
CA ASN A 254 -9.12 -12.44 -19.43
C ASN A 254 -8.24 -11.26 -19.85
N TYR A 255 -6.99 -11.27 -19.35
CA TYR A 255 -6.03 -10.23 -19.69
C TYR A 255 -5.72 -10.28 -21.18
N ASP A 256 -5.89 -9.15 -21.82
CA ASP A 256 -5.39 -8.98 -23.17
C ASP A 256 -3.86 -9.03 -23.21
N TYR A 257 -3.32 -9.20 -24.38
CA TYR A 257 -1.86 -9.20 -24.61
C TYR A 257 -1.17 -7.94 -24.03
N SER A 258 -1.85 -6.79 -24.04
CA SER A 258 -1.28 -5.54 -23.53
C SER A 258 -1.08 -5.55 -22.01
N SER A 259 -1.96 -6.22 -21.28
CA SER A 259 -1.85 -6.40 -19.82
C SER A 259 -0.67 -7.30 -19.45
N LYS A 260 -0.48 -8.40 -20.18
CA LYS A 260 0.70 -9.28 -20.06
C LYS A 260 1.98 -8.47 -20.25
N VAL A 261 2.09 -7.74 -21.37
CA VAL A 261 3.27 -6.95 -21.70
C VAL A 261 3.57 -5.88 -20.65
N ASN A 262 2.54 -5.18 -20.15
CA ASN A 262 2.74 -4.16 -19.10
C ASN A 262 3.25 -4.77 -17.79
N PHE A 263 2.68 -5.91 -17.36
CA PHE A 263 3.15 -6.61 -16.17
C PHE A 263 4.59 -7.10 -16.33
N GLN A 264 4.87 -7.84 -17.43
CA GLN A 264 6.18 -8.40 -17.69
C GLN A 264 7.25 -7.29 -17.80
N LYS A 265 6.92 -6.17 -18.47
CA LYS A 265 7.83 -5.02 -18.54
C LYS A 265 8.16 -4.48 -17.16
N SER A 266 7.17 -4.26 -16.30
CA SER A 266 7.39 -3.72 -14.95
C SER A 266 8.18 -4.67 -14.07
N LEU A 267 7.92 -5.98 -14.19
CA LEU A 267 8.68 -7.00 -13.46
C LEU A 267 10.12 -7.06 -13.97
N THR A 268 10.34 -7.06 -15.28
CA THR A 268 11.69 -7.04 -15.88
C THR A 268 12.49 -5.82 -15.41
N GLU A 269 11.93 -4.61 -15.51
CA GLU A 269 12.56 -3.38 -15.02
C GLU A 269 12.97 -3.47 -13.55
N TYR A 270 12.13 -4.10 -12.74
CA TYR A 270 12.42 -4.29 -11.31
C TYR A 270 13.56 -5.31 -11.12
N LEU A 271 13.52 -6.46 -11.78
CA LEU A 271 14.53 -7.49 -11.65
C LEU A 271 15.89 -7.04 -12.21
N GLU A 272 15.90 -6.27 -13.30
CA GLU A 272 17.11 -5.63 -13.84
C GLU A 272 17.72 -4.70 -12.80
N PHE A 273 16.93 -3.81 -12.18
CA PHE A 273 17.42 -2.97 -11.10
C PHE A 273 18.00 -3.80 -9.95
N LEU A 274 17.30 -4.85 -9.49
CA LEU A 274 17.76 -5.74 -8.43
C LEU A 274 19.04 -6.50 -8.80
N SER A 275 19.29 -6.75 -10.09
CA SER A 275 20.51 -7.44 -10.55
C SER A 275 21.78 -6.66 -10.24
N TYR A 276 21.70 -5.34 -10.16
CA TYR A 276 22.81 -4.45 -9.77
C TYR A 276 22.97 -4.27 -8.26
N GLU A 277 22.03 -4.74 -7.44
CA GLU A 277 22.10 -4.61 -5.98
C GLU A 277 23.06 -5.63 -5.38
N LYS A 278 24.28 -5.18 -5.05
CA LYS A 278 25.38 -6.04 -4.60
C LYS A 278 25.12 -6.80 -3.29
N ASN A 279 24.30 -6.23 -2.42
CA ASN A 279 24.00 -6.84 -1.11
C ASN A 279 23.00 -8.00 -1.22
N LEU A 280 22.21 -8.05 -2.30
CA LEU A 280 21.24 -9.11 -2.50
C LEU A 280 21.93 -10.40 -2.98
N GLU A 281 21.98 -11.40 -2.11
CA GLU A 281 22.51 -12.73 -2.43
C GLU A 281 21.48 -13.58 -3.17
N LYS A 282 20.20 -13.50 -2.75
CA LYS A 282 19.09 -14.32 -3.26
C LYS A 282 17.83 -13.48 -3.43
N ILE A 283 17.16 -13.72 -4.53
CA ILE A 283 15.86 -13.13 -4.86
C ILE A 283 14.90 -14.25 -5.20
N TYR A 284 13.87 -14.40 -4.37
CA TYR A 284 12.82 -15.39 -4.58
C TYR A 284 11.55 -14.67 -5.05
N LEU A 285 11.10 -15.00 -6.26
CA LEU A 285 9.75 -14.68 -6.67
C LEU A 285 8.85 -15.81 -6.22
N THR A 286 7.71 -15.49 -5.66
CA THR A 286 6.74 -16.49 -5.21
C THR A 286 5.39 -16.21 -5.85
N SER A 287 4.69 -17.23 -6.27
CA SER A 287 3.32 -17.13 -6.75
C SER A 287 2.46 -18.26 -6.21
N PHE A 288 1.23 -17.95 -5.90
CA PHE A 288 0.22 -18.92 -5.49
C PHE A 288 -0.95 -18.88 -6.48
N PRO A 289 -1.56 -20.02 -6.85
CA PRO A 289 -2.63 -20.02 -7.82
C PRO A 289 -3.86 -19.30 -7.27
N HIS A 290 -4.53 -18.53 -8.10
CA HIS A 290 -5.83 -17.98 -7.78
C HIS A 290 -6.89 -19.10 -7.77
N LEU A 291 -7.94 -19.00 -6.95
CA LEU A 291 -9.00 -20.00 -6.87
C LEU A 291 -9.57 -20.40 -8.25
N ASN A 292 -9.75 -19.41 -9.10
CA ASN A 292 -10.31 -19.64 -10.44
C ASN A 292 -9.31 -20.28 -11.43
N ASN A 293 -7.99 -20.17 -11.20
CA ASN A 293 -7.00 -20.95 -11.92
C ASN A 293 -7.13 -22.44 -11.54
N LEU A 294 -7.27 -22.74 -10.25
CA LEU A 294 -7.46 -24.13 -9.79
C LEU A 294 -8.76 -24.74 -10.26
N LYS A 295 -9.79 -23.92 -10.52
CA LYS A 295 -11.07 -24.34 -11.10
C LYS A 295 -11.07 -24.37 -12.63
N ASN A 296 -9.94 -24.09 -13.28
CA ASN A 296 -9.81 -23.97 -14.73
C ASN A 296 -10.79 -22.95 -15.37
N ILE A 297 -11.14 -21.91 -14.61
CA ILE A 297 -11.98 -20.81 -15.09
C ILE A 297 -11.12 -19.76 -15.80
N TYR A 298 -9.87 -19.56 -15.33
CA TYR A 298 -8.93 -18.62 -15.92
C TYR A 298 -7.92 -19.35 -16.78
N GLU A 299 -7.74 -18.86 -18.00
CA GLU A 299 -6.72 -19.36 -18.92
C GLU A 299 -5.33 -18.79 -18.57
N VAL A 300 -5.30 -17.61 -17.95
CA VAL A 300 -4.06 -16.90 -17.63
C VAL A 300 -3.56 -17.27 -16.24
N ASN A 301 -2.30 -17.66 -16.16
CA ASN A 301 -1.61 -17.97 -14.91
C ASN A 301 -0.40 -17.05 -14.76
N ILE A 302 -0.38 -16.23 -13.71
CA ILE A 302 0.74 -15.32 -13.43
C ILE A 302 2.07 -16.05 -13.29
N SER A 303 2.07 -17.29 -12.81
CA SER A 303 3.28 -18.10 -12.66
C SER A 303 4.01 -18.30 -13.98
N GLU A 304 3.28 -18.44 -15.09
CA GLU A 304 3.88 -18.59 -16.44
C GLU A 304 4.54 -17.27 -16.88
N TYR A 305 3.91 -16.15 -16.57
CA TYR A 305 4.47 -14.82 -16.89
C TYR A 305 5.75 -14.54 -16.09
N ILE A 306 5.81 -14.98 -14.85
CA ILE A 306 7.01 -14.89 -14.02
C ILE A 306 8.12 -15.79 -14.59
N ASP A 307 7.80 -17.03 -14.95
CA ASP A 307 8.77 -17.98 -15.54
C ASP A 307 9.35 -17.42 -16.85
N GLU A 308 8.50 -16.84 -17.73
CA GLU A 308 8.97 -16.19 -18.97
C GLU A 308 9.92 -15.01 -18.71
N VAL A 309 9.61 -14.16 -17.73
CA VAL A 309 10.46 -13.00 -17.38
C VAL A 309 11.80 -13.44 -16.80
N LEU A 310 11.84 -14.55 -16.08
CA LEU A 310 13.06 -15.03 -15.43
C LEU A 310 14.08 -15.68 -16.37
N VAL A 311 13.70 -16.05 -17.60
CA VAL A 311 14.58 -16.72 -18.56
C VAL A 311 15.96 -16.04 -18.71
N PRO A 312 16.09 -14.71 -18.84
CA PRO A 312 17.39 -14.05 -19.01
C PRO A 312 18.18 -13.86 -17.71
N PHE A 313 17.61 -14.14 -16.53
CA PHE A 313 18.25 -13.87 -15.24
C PHE A 313 19.03 -15.08 -14.71
N ASP A 314 20.08 -14.82 -13.92
CA ASP A 314 20.88 -15.88 -13.27
C ASP A 314 20.04 -16.72 -12.31
N ASN A 315 19.83 -17.98 -12.63
CA ASN A 315 19.01 -18.91 -11.84
C ASN A 315 19.62 -19.27 -10.47
N LYS A 316 20.89 -18.96 -10.21
CA LYS A 316 21.49 -19.12 -8.90
C LYS A 316 21.05 -18.02 -7.93
N ARG A 317 20.83 -16.83 -8.47
CA ARG A 317 20.43 -15.65 -7.71
C ARG A 317 18.92 -15.44 -7.69
N PHE A 318 18.27 -15.62 -8.84
CA PHE A 318 16.83 -15.44 -9.03
C PHE A 318 16.16 -16.81 -9.09
N LYS A 319 15.17 -17.04 -8.24
CA LYS A 319 14.42 -18.30 -8.20
C LYS A 319 12.94 -18.06 -8.13
N HIS A 320 12.14 -18.85 -8.83
CA HIS A 320 10.70 -18.87 -8.71
C HIS A 320 10.24 -20.03 -7.83
N ILE A 321 9.53 -19.71 -6.75
CA ILE A 321 8.81 -20.68 -5.92
C ILE A 321 7.37 -20.70 -6.46
N ASN A 322 7.15 -21.52 -7.47
CA ASN A 322 5.87 -21.67 -8.15
C ASN A 322 4.98 -22.65 -7.41
N MET A 323 4.06 -22.14 -6.59
CA MET A 323 3.14 -22.96 -5.81
C MET A 323 1.91 -23.45 -6.61
N SER A 324 1.74 -23.01 -7.87
CA SER A 324 0.70 -23.59 -8.73
C SER A 324 0.96 -25.05 -9.09
N LYS A 325 2.19 -25.52 -8.91
CA LYS A 325 2.60 -26.91 -9.15
C LYS A 325 2.42 -27.82 -7.93
N MET A 326 1.90 -27.31 -6.83
CA MET A 326 1.62 -28.11 -5.63
C MET A 326 0.44 -29.07 -5.88
N ASP A 327 0.46 -30.21 -5.22
CA ASP A 327 -0.66 -31.15 -5.24
C ASP A 327 -1.74 -30.72 -4.24
N PHE A 328 -2.89 -30.33 -4.76
CA PHE A 328 -4.08 -29.96 -3.99
C PHE A 328 -5.13 -31.07 -3.92
N SER A 329 -4.83 -32.26 -4.40
CA SER A 329 -5.81 -33.37 -4.51
C SER A 329 -6.35 -33.83 -3.14
N SER A 330 -5.57 -33.65 -2.08
CA SER A 330 -5.95 -34.05 -0.72
C SER A 330 -6.79 -33.01 0.03
N VAL A 331 -7.03 -31.84 -0.56
CA VAL A 331 -7.69 -30.70 0.11
C VAL A 331 -8.89 -30.23 -0.74
N LYS A 332 -10.00 -29.93 -0.08
CA LYS A 332 -11.09 -29.24 -0.76
C LYS A 332 -10.65 -27.82 -1.13
N ILE A 333 -10.50 -27.53 -2.41
CA ILE A 333 -9.90 -26.29 -2.94
C ILE A 333 -10.54 -25.04 -2.34
N GLU A 334 -11.89 -24.99 -2.26
CA GLU A 334 -12.61 -23.86 -1.70
C GLU A 334 -12.28 -23.58 -0.24
N SER A 335 -11.89 -24.61 0.54
CA SER A 335 -11.55 -24.46 1.95
C SER A 335 -10.17 -23.81 2.19
N ILE A 336 -9.35 -23.73 1.14
CA ILE A 336 -8.02 -23.08 1.22
C ILE A 336 -8.16 -21.57 1.31
N TYR A 337 -9.16 -21.01 0.64
CA TYR A 337 -9.35 -19.57 0.47
C TYR A 337 -10.39 -19.01 1.45
N ARG A 338 -10.33 -17.70 1.67
CA ARG A 338 -11.38 -16.98 2.40
C ARG A 338 -12.67 -16.99 1.61
N GLU A 339 -13.78 -17.16 2.29
CA GLU A 339 -15.11 -17.17 1.67
C GLU A 339 -15.43 -15.81 1.04
N ASN A 340 -15.97 -15.83 -0.19
CA ASN A 340 -16.34 -14.64 -0.95
C ASN A 340 -15.20 -13.64 -1.22
N ASP A 341 -13.95 -14.05 -1.09
CA ASP A 341 -12.81 -13.20 -1.39
C ASP A 341 -12.44 -13.27 -2.88
N VAL A 342 -12.62 -12.15 -3.56
CA VAL A 342 -12.37 -12.02 -5.01
C VAL A 342 -10.89 -12.10 -5.36
N ALA A 343 -10.01 -11.66 -4.47
CA ALA A 343 -8.56 -11.73 -4.63
C ALA A 343 -8.01 -13.12 -4.28
N SER A 344 -8.88 -14.03 -3.81
CA SER A 344 -8.51 -15.39 -3.43
C SER A 344 -7.43 -15.49 -2.35
N HIS A 345 -7.48 -14.61 -1.33
CA HIS A 345 -6.58 -14.72 -0.19
C HIS A 345 -6.81 -16.05 0.54
N LEU A 346 -5.72 -16.62 1.03
CA LEU A 346 -5.80 -17.82 1.87
C LEU A 346 -6.48 -17.52 3.20
N ASN A 347 -7.18 -18.50 3.73
CA ASN A 347 -7.58 -18.41 5.13
C ASN A 347 -6.37 -18.50 6.06
N ASP A 348 -6.53 -18.13 7.32
CA ASP A 348 -5.45 -17.98 8.29
C ASP A 348 -4.63 -19.27 8.51
N TYR A 349 -5.27 -20.43 8.41
CA TYR A 349 -4.60 -21.71 8.56
C TYR A 349 -3.67 -21.98 7.38
N TYR A 350 -4.17 -21.93 6.15
CA TYR A 350 -3.38 -22.23 4.95
C TYR A 350 -2.37 -21.14 4.61
N HIS A 351 -2.62 -19.89 5.01
CA HIS A 351 -1.62 -18.83 4.89
C HIS A 351 -0.32 -19.17 5.63
N LYS A 352 -0.43 -19.74 6.84
CA LYS A 352 0.73 -20.20 7.60
C LYS A 352 1.25 -21.56 7.10
N ASP A 353 0.38 -22.58 7.08
CA ASP A 353 0.81 -23.98 6.96
C ASP A 353 1.06 -24.43 5.51
N LEU A 354 0.58 -23.68 4.53
CA LEU A 354 0.83 -23.94 3.12
C LEU A 354 1.78 -22.91 2.52
N PHE A 355 1.36 -21.64 2.49
CA PHE A 355 2.07 -20.55 1.81
C PHE A 355 3.41 -20.21 2.48
N LEU A 356 3.39 -19.78 3.75
CA LEU A 356 4.62 -19.37 4.45
C LEU A 356 5.57 -20.54 4.69
N LYS A 357 5.05 -21.71 5.01
CA LYS A 357 5.86 -22.91 5.23
C LYS A 357 6.63 -23.30 3.97
N GLU A 358 5.98 -23.28 2.80
CA GLU A 358 6.64 -23.56 1.53
C GLU A 358 7.75 -22.55 1.23
N ILE A 359 7.47 -21.25 1.34
CA ILE A 359 8.46 -20.20 1.09
C ILE A 359 9.67 -20.36 2.01
N LEU A 360 9.46 -20.42 3.33
CA LEU A 360 10.55 -20.46 4.30
C LEU A 360 11.36 -21.77 4.25
N SER A 361 10.75 -22.87 3.82
CA SER A 361 11.45 -24.14 3.60
C SER A 361 12.48 -24.09 2.47
N LYS A 362 12.26 -23.24 1.45
CA LYS A 362 13.16 -23.09 0.30
C LYS A 362 14.33 -22.14 0.58
N ILE A 363 14.18 -21.24 1.55
CA ILE A 363 15.24 -20.29 1.93
C ILE A 363 16.34 -20.97 2.72
N ASN A 364 16.03 -21.99 3.51
CA ASN A 364 16.99 -22.72 4.33
C ASN A 364 17.83 -23.75 3.56
N LYS A 365 17.56 -23.92 2.25
CA LYS A 365 18.33 -24.78 1.35
C LYS A 365 19.27 -23.96 0.47
#